data_b13cc26a481363a3d0438b060ae93a86
#
_entry.id   b13cc26a481363a3d0438b060ae93a86
#
_cell.length_a   1.000
_cell.length_b   1.000
_cell.length_c   1.000
_cell.angle_alpha   90.00
_cell.angle_beta   90.00
_cell.angle_gamma   90.00
#
_symmetry.space_group_name_H-M   'P 1'
#
loop_
_entity.id
_entity.type
_entity.pdbx_description
1 polymer ?
#
loop_
_entity_poly.entity_id
_entity_poly.type
_entity_poly.pdbx_seq_one_letter_code
_entity_poly.pdbx_strand_id
1 'polypeptide(L)'
;MSLPSAPSEPFTPPEGFAAALGESLNAAAPAELHISAKGGAGARALIALWPSADAVRALEPRADLADVLMRVQAGSLLATAPGGGAKDGEDNKPYDMVSRFFAPYYGVPEDPVTGSAHCALTPFWAKRLGRKTLLARQASARGGDLVCTDDGARTIIEGRCALYLTGEIAI
;
A
#
# COMPACT_ATOMS: atom_id res chain seq x y z
N MET A 1 14.80 8.41 -2.35
CA MET A 1 15.20 7.08 -1.83
C MET A 1 15.06 6.06 -2.94
N SER A 2 16.01 5.14 -3.11
CA SER A 2 15.94 4.06 -4.11
C SER A 2 15.97 2.71 -3.40
N LEU A 3 14.92 1.90 -3.59
CA LEU A 3 14.71 0.62 -2.92
C LEU A 3 14.53 -0.50 -3.95
N PRO A 4 14.81 -1.77 -3.61
CA PRO A 4 14.49 -2.89 -4.48
C PRO A 4 12.98 -2.95 -4.76
N SER A 5 12.60 -3.14 -6.02
CA SER A 5 11.21 -3.41 -6.38
C SER A 5 10.74 -4.77 -5.86
N ALA A 6 9.47 -4.86 -5.50
CA ALA A 6 8.83 -6.08 -5.03
C ALA A 6 7.62 -6.41 -5.94
N PRO A 7 7.85 -6.90 -7.15
CA PRO A 7 6.76 -7.16 -8.08
C PRO A 7 5.78 -8.16 -7.49
N SER A 8 4.52 -8.02 -7.88
CA SER A 8 3.42 -8.88 -7.45
C SER A 8 2.86 -9.68 -8.61
N GLU A 9 2.24 -10.80 -8.28
CA GLU A 9 1.54 -11.68 -9.22
C GLU A 9 0.06 -11.81 -8.82
N PRO A 10 -0.85 -12.07 -9.78
CA PRO A 10 -2.24 -12.36 -9.48
C PRO A 10 -2.34 -13.52 -8.49
N PHE A 11 -3.25 -13.40 -7.54
CA PHE A 11 -3.43 -14.39 -6.49
C PHE A 11 -4.88 -14.88 -6.46
N THR A 12 -5.05 -16.20 -6.58
CA THR A 12 -6.35 -16.85 -6.40
C THR A 12 -6.44 -17.34 -4.95
N PRO A 13 -7.25 -16.70 -4.12
CA PRO A 13 -7.36 -17.06 -2.71
C PRO A 13 -8.24 -18.31 -2.53
N PRO A 14 -8.18 -18.93 -1.34
CA PRO A 14 -9.18 -19.94 -0.95
C PRO A 14 -10.60 -19.39 -1.02
N GLU A 15 -11.57 -20.28 -1.22
CA GLU A 15 -12.99 -19.93 -1.24
C GLU A 15 -13.40 -19.15 0.03
N GLY A 16 -14.20 -18.11 -0.15
CA GLY A 16 -14.68 -17.25 0.93
C GLY A 16 -13.66 -16.26 1.48
N PHE A 17 -12.37 -16.35 1.11
CA PHE A 17 -11.34 -15.46 1.65
C PHE A 17 -11.59 -13.98 1.32
N ALA A 18 -11.94 -13.65 0.07
CA ALA A 18 -12.16 -12.26 -0.33
C ALA A 18 -13.34 -11.63 0.43
N ALA A 19 -14.40 -12.39 0.68
CA ALA A 19 -15.54 -11.95 1.51
C ALA A 19 -15.09 -11.70 2.95
N ALA A 20 -14.38 -12.65 3.57
CA ALA A 20 -13.87 -12.52 4.93
C ALA A 20 -12.91 -11.33 5.07
N LEU A 21 -12.09 -11.04 4.05
CA LEU A 21 -11.22 -9.86 4.03
C LEU A 21 -12.05 -8.56 3.99
N GLY A 22 -13.09 -8.49 3.16
CA GLY A 22 -14.01 -7.36 3.15
C GLY A 22 -14.69 -7.15 4.50
N GLU A 23 -15.24 -8.21 5.08
CA GLU A 23 -15.88 -8.18 6.41
C GLU A 23 -14.93 -7.71 7.52
N SER A 24 -13.66 -8.16 7.51
CA SER A 24 -12.65 -7.73 8.48
C SER A 24 -12.22 -6.27 8.33
N LEU A 25 -12.68 -5.59 7.28
CA LEU A 25 -12.42 -4.19 6.98
C LEU A 25 -13.70 -3.33 6.94
N ASN A 26 -14.85 -3.87 7.38
CA ASN A 26 -16.16 -3.25 7.27
C ASN A 26 -16.49 -2.75 5.85
N ALA A 27 -16.11 -3.50 4.84
CA ALA A 27 -16.19 -3.12 3.44
C ALA A 27 -16.68 -4.27 2.55
N ALA A 28 -17.01 -3.94 1.30
CA ALA A 28 -17.19 -4.95 0.27
C ALA A 28 -15.87 -5.69 -0.01
N ALA A 29 -15.97 -6.91 -0.54
CA ALA A 29 -14.81 -7.66 -0.98
C ALA A 29 -14.00 -6.88 -2.03
N PRO A 30 -12.65 -6.99 -2.03
CA PRO A 30 -11.83 -6.41 -3.08
C PRO A 30 -12.14 -7.05 -4.45
N ALA A 31 -11.96 -6.27 -5.51
CA ALA A 31 -12.18 -6.73 -6.88
C ALA A 31 -11.08 -7.66 -7.38
N GLU A 32 -9.85 -7.46 -6.93
CA GLU A 32 -8.70 -8.26 -7.32
C GLU A 32 -7.74 -8.43 -6.13
N LEU A 33 -7.04 -9.55 -6.14
CA LEU A 33 -6.00 -9.88 -5.18
C LEU A 33 -4.70 -10.24 -5.89
N HIS A 34 -3.60 -9.71 -5.38
CA HIS A 34 -2.25 -10.02 -5.82
C HIS A 34 -1.39 -10.29 -4.59
N ILE A 35 -0.33 -11.05 -4.79
CA ILE A 35 0.64 -11.30 -3.71
C ILE A 35 2.02 -10.83 -4.15
N SER A 36 2.69 -10.09 -3.31
CA SER A 36 4.07 -9.69 -3.58
C SER A 36 5.03 -10.81 -3.29
N ALA A 37 6.21 -10.77 -3.91
CA ALA A 37 7.34 -11.57 -3.47
C ALA A 37 7.61 -11.36 -1.97
N LYS A 38 8.26 -12.31 -1.30
CA LYS A 38 8.55 -12.20 0.15
C LYS A 38 9.23 -10.88 0.46
N GLY A 39 8.60 -10.09 1.34
CA GLY A 39 9.16 -8.85 1.86
C GLY A 39 10.28 -9.08 2.88
N GLY A 40 10.89 -7.98 3.37
CA GLY A 40 12.07 -8.01 4.23
C GLY A 40 11.96 -8.79 5.55
N ALA A 41 10.77 -9.14 6.03
CA ALA A 41 10.55 -9.98 7.21
C ALA A 41 10.17 -11.43 6.86
N GLY A 42 10.33 -11.83 5.59
CA GLY A 42 10.03 -13.19 5.15
C GLY A 42 8.55 -13.51 4.92
N ALA A 43 7.64 -12.62 5.29
CA ALA A 43 6.22 -12.75 5.00
C ALA A 43 5.86 -12.01 3.70
N ARG A 44 4.83 -12.49 3.03
CA ARG A 44 4.29 -11.87 1.83
C ARG A 44 3.39 -10.69 2.19
N ALA A 45 3.27 -9.73 1.29
CA ALA A 45 2.26 -8.68 1.38
C ALA A 45 1.14 -8.98 0.39
N LEU A 46 -0.10 -8.93 0.87
CA LEU A 46 -1.28 -9.05 0.04
C LEU A 46 -1.63 -7.67 -0.51
N ILE A 47 -1.71 -7.55 -1.83
CA ILE A 47 -2.25 -6.37 -2.49
C ILE A 47 -3.72 -6.65 -2.82
N ALA A 48 -4.61 -5.80 -2.33
CA ALA A 48 -6.02 -5.91 -2.59
C ALA A 48 -6.53 -4.63 -3.26
N LEU A 49 -7.20 -4.78 -4.41
CA LEU A 49 -7.68 -3.69 -5.23
C LEU A 49 -9.17 -3.44 -4.97
N TRP A 50 -9.50 -2.22 -4.58
CA TRP A 50 -10.87 -1.71 -4.50
C TRP A 50 -11.21 -0.83 -5.71
N PRO A 51 -12.50 -0.61 -5.99
CA PRO A 51 -12.93 0.10 -7.20
C PRO A 51 -12.64 1.60 -7.17
N SER A 52 -12.47 2.20 -5.99
CA SER A 52 -12.28 3.65 -5.87
C SER A 52 -11.40 4.04 -4.67
N ALA A 53 -10.82 5.23 -4.74
CA ALA A 53 -10.09 5.85 -3.64
C ALA A 53 -10.95 5.99 -2.38
N ASP A 54 -12.23 6.32 -2.52
CA ASP A 54 -13.15 6.47 -1.39
C ASP A 54 -13.42 5.13 -0.71
N ALA A 55 -13.51 4.04 -1.47
CA ALA A 55 -13.61 2.71 -0.89
C ALA A 55 -12.38 2.35 -0.04
N VAL A 56 -11.16 2.71 -0.49
CA VAL A 56 -9.93 2.50 0.30
C VAL A 56 -9.90 3.38 1.53
N ARG A 57 -10.32 4.64 1.43
CA ARG A 57 -10.38 5.56 2.58
C ARG A 57 -11.35 5.11 3.66
N ALA A 58 -12.47 4.51 3.24
CA ALA A 58 -13.54 4.05 4.13
C ALA A 58 -13.24 2.72 4.84
N LEU A 59 -12.11 2.07 4.58
CA LEU A 59 -11.76 0.80 5.25
C LEU A 59 -11.58 1.01 6.75
N GLU A 60 -12.22 0.15 7.54
CA GLU A 60 -12.14 0.15 9.00
C GLU A 60 -11.65 -1.22 9.49
N PRO A 61 -10.34 -1.39 9.77
CA PRO A 61 -9.80 -2.68 10.16
C PRO A 61 -10.33 -3.13 11.51
N ARG A 62 -10.82 -4.38 11.56
CA ARG A 62 -11.27 -5.06 12.77
C ARG A 62 -10.13 -5.86 13.40
N ALA A 63 -10.33 -6.32 14.61
CA ALA A 63 -9.34 -7.11 15.36
C ALA A 63 -8.98 -8.45 14.70
N ASP A 64 -9.87 -9.01 13.89
CA ASP A 64 -9.69 -10.29 13.20
C ASP A 64 -8.89 -10.20 11.89
N LEU A 65 -8.51 -8.99 11.44
CA LEU A 65 -7.77 -8.80 10.20
C LEU A 65 -6.45 -9.61 10.16
N ALA A 66 -5.73 -9.69 11.28
CA ALA A 66 -4.50 -10.48 11.35
C ALA A 66 -4.75 -11.97 11.04
N ASP A 67 -5.78 -12.55 11.65
CA ASP A 67 -6.14 -13.96 11.46
C ASP A 67 -6.60 -14.24 10.03
N VAL A 68 -7.35 -13.31 9.44
CA VAL A 68 -7.78 -13.41 8.02
C VAL A 68 -6.56 -13.41 7.11
N LEU A 69 -5.61 -12.50 7.28
CA LEU A 69 -4.40 -12.42 6.46
C LEU A 69 -3.53 -13.68 6.60
N MET A 70 -3.45 -14.24 7.79
CA MET A 70 -2.66 -15.46 8.03
C MET A 70 -3.21 -16.70 7.31
N ARG A 71 -4.48 -16.74 6.93
CA ARG A 71 -5.05 -17.83 6.09
C ARG A 71 -4.32 -17.98 4.74
N VAL A 72 -3.71 -16.89 4.26
CA VAL A 72 -2.94 -16.84 3.00
C VAL A 72 -1.46 -16.56 3.23
N GLN A 73 -0.99 -16.68 4.47
CA GLN A 73 0.41 -16.42 4.87
C GLN A 73 0.88 -15.01 4.50
N ALA A 74 -0.02 -14.03 4.54
CA ALA A 74 0.30 -12.63 4.36
C ALA A 74 0.49 -11.95 5.72
N GLY A 75 1.61 -11.28 5.93
CA GLY A 75 1.89 -10.52 7.15
C GLY A 75 1.32 -9.10 7.11
N SER A 76 0.98 -8.62 5.93
CA SER A 76 0.46 -7.27 5.73
C SER A 76 -0.50 -7.20 4.55
N LEU A 77 -1.33 -6.16 4.56
CA LEU A 77 -2.28 -5.82 3.51
C LEU A 77 -1.94 -4.43 2.93
N LEU A 78 -1.78 -4.38 1.62
CA LEU A 78 -1.71 -3.17 0.82
C LEU A 78 -3.07 -2.98 0.14
N ALA A 79 -3.96 -2.25 0.79
CA ALA A 79 -5.21 -1.85 0.18
C ALA A 79 -4.95 -0.72 -0.81
N THR A 80 -5.44 -0.84 -2.05
CA THR A 80 -5.18 0.17 -3.08
C THR A 80 -6.36 0.35 -4.03
N ALA A 81 -6.41 1.50 -4.69
CA ALA A 81 -7.37 1.84 -5.71
C ALA A 81 -6.79 2.86 -6.70
N PRO A 82 -7.40 3.04 -7.89
CA PRO A 82 -7.12 4.19 -8.75
C PRO A 82 -7.32 5.49 -7.97
N GLY A 83 -6.48 6.49 -8.21
CA GLY A 83 -6.56 7.79 -7.54
C GLY A 83 -7.85 8.57 -7.82
N GLY A 84 -8.54 8.26 -8.93
CA GLY A 84 -9.86 8.80 -9.24
C GLY A 84 -9.89 10.31 -9.53
N GLY A 85 -8.73 10.95 -9.71
CA GLY A 85 -8.65 12.40 -9.88
C GLY A 85 -8.85 13.18 -8.57
N ALA A 86 -8.92 12.49 -7.41
CA ALA A 86 -8.97 13.13 -6.11
C ALA A 86 -7.79 14.10 -5.92
N LYS A 87 -8.08 15.28 -5.43
CA LYS A 87 -7.14 16.39 -5.25
C LYS A 87 -7.03 16.77 -3.77
N ASP A 88 -6.88 15.79 -2.92
CA ASP A 88 -6.87 15.96 -1.47
C ASP A 88 -5.46 16.05 -0.87
N GLY A 89 -4.42 16.13 -1.70
CA GLY A 89 -3.05 16.33 -1.29
C GLY A 89 -2.62 17.78 -1.19
N GLU A 90 -1.41 17.99 -0.68
CA GLU A 90 -0.85 19.34 -0.48
C GLU A 90 -0.79 20.20 -1.75
N ASP A 91 -0.56 19.57 -2.91
CA ASP A 91 -0.43 20.27 -4.19
C ASP A 91 -1.75 20.35 -5.00
N ASN A 92 -2.85 19.87 -4.46
CA ASN A 92 -4.15 19.78 -5.16
C ASN A 92 -4.05 19.10 -6.55
N LYS A 93 -3.13 18.15 -6.69
CA LYS A 93 -2.91 17.37 -7.92
C LYS A 93 -3.69 16.08 -7.89
N PRO A 94 -4.16 15.58 -9.03
CA PRO A 94 -4.83 14.29 -9.10
C PRO A 94 -3.81 13.17 -8.84
N TYR A 95 -4.11 12.27 -7.91
CA TYR A 95 -3.32 11.07 -7.69
C TYR A 95 -3.57 10.02 -8.77
N ASP A 96 -2.54 9.24 -9.05
CA ASP A 96 -2.61 8.06 -9.92
C ASP A 96 -3.12 6.86 -9.16
N MET A 97 -2.71 6.75 -7.90
CA MET A 97 -3.14 5.68 -6.99
C MET A 97 -3.32 6.19 -5.57
N VAL A 98 -4.24 5.54 -4.85
CA VAL A 98 -4.42 5.71 -3.40
C VAL A 98 -4.18 4.37 -2.72
N SER A 99 -3.58 4.39 -1.53
CA SER A 99 -3.30 3.19 -0.76
C SER A 99 -3.48 3.40 0.74
N ARG A 100 -3.64 2.29 1.46
CA ARG A 100 -3.46 2.17 2.92
C ARG A 100 -2.67 0.90 3.22
N PHE A 101 -1.89 0.92 4.31
CA PHE A 101 -1.04 -0.20 4.70
C PHE A 101 -1.38 -0.68 6.11
N PHE A 102 -1.82 -1.92 6.21
CA PHE A 102 -2.16 -2.58 7.47
C PHE A 102 -1.21 -3.74 7.72
N ALA A 103 -0.61 -3.80 8.89
CA ALA A 103 0.34 -4.85 9.27
C ALA A 103 0.11 -5.35 10.72
N PRO A 104 -1.12 -5.78 11.04
CA PRO A 104 -1.49 -6.14 12.42
C PRO A 104 -0.69 -7.33 12.94
N TYR A 105 -0.25 -8.23 12.08
CA TYR A 105 0.62 -9.35 12.45
C TYR A 105 1.95 -8.88 13.08
N TYR A 106 2.45 -7.71 12.68
CA TYR A 106 3.68 -7.11 13.22
C TYR A 106 3.41 -6.13 14.38
N GLY A 107 2.18 -6.08 14.91
CA GLY A 107 1.79 -5.13 15.95
C GLY A 107 1.60 -3.70 15.46
N VAL A 108 1.52 -3.50 14.14
CA VAL A 108 1.26 -2.20 13.50
C VAL A 108 -0.12 -2.23 12.87
N PRO A 109 -1.17 -1.73 13.54
CA PRO A 109 -2.52 -1.74 12.98
C PRO A 109 -2.59 -1.06 11.62
N GLU A 110 -2.00 0.13 11.50
CA GLU A 110 -1.85 0.88 10.25
C GLU A 110 -0.57 1.70 10.28
N ASP A 111 0.26 1.62 9.22
CA ASP A 111 1.45 2.46 9.08
C ASP A 111 1.11 3.73 8.29
N PRO A 112 1.46 4.92 8.80
CA PRO A 112 1.08 6.20 8.18
C PRO A 112 1.56 6.41 6.76
N VAL A 113 2.84 6.12 6.46
CA VAL A 113 3.43 6.21 5.11
C VAL A 113 4.55 5.19 4.99
N THR A 114 4.37 4.23 4.08
CA THR A 114 5.19 3.01 4.01
C THR A 114 5.99 2.94 2.71
N GLY A 115 7.29 3.17 2.78
CA GLY A 115 8.17 3.07 1.61
C GLY A 115 8.18 1.67 0.98
N SER A 116 8.27 0.61 1.79
CA SER A 116 8.29 -0.77 1.32
C SER A 116 6.98 -1.19 0.62
N ALA A 117 5.83 -0.66 1.03
CA ALA A 117 4.56 -0.88 0.35
C ALA A 117 4.60 -0.34 -1.08
N HIS A 118 5.19 0.84 -1.27
CA HIS A 118 5.32 1.45 -2.59
C HIS A 118 6.33 0.75 -3.50
N CYS A 119 7.25 -0.06 -2.95
CA CYS A 119 8.09 -0.95 -3.76
C CYS A 119 7.28 -2.04 -4.47
N ALA A 120 6.11 -2.41 -3.95
CA ALA A 120 5.20 -3.36 -4.59
C ALA A 120 4.12 -2.65 -5.43
N LEU A 121 3.56 -1.55 -4.91
CA LEU A 121 2.49 -0.82 -5.59
C LEU A 121 2.97 -0.06 -6.83
N THR A 122 4.20 0.43 -6.85
CA THR A 122 4.73 1.18 -7.99
C THR A 122 4.80 0.33 -9.26
N PRO A 123 5.46 -0.83 -9.31
CA PRO A 123 5.46 -1.66 -10.53
C PRO A 123 4.05 -2.19 -10.88
N PHE A 124 3.21 -2.45 -9.88
CA PHE A 124 1.83 -2.85 -10.10
C PHE A 124 1.02 -1.79 -10.86
N TRP A 125 1.08 -0.53 -10.41
CA TRP A 125 0.34 0.57 -11.03
C TRP A 125 1.02 1.10 -12.29
N ALA A 126 2.36 1.13 -12.35
CA ALA A 126 3.11 1.53 -13.54
C ALA A 126 2.73 0.69 -14.76
N LYS A 127 2.65 -0.63 -14.58
CA LYS A 127 2.20 -1.58 -15.60
C LYS A 127 0.76 -1.31 -16.03
N ARG A 128 -0.16 -1.06 -15.08
CA ARG A 128 -1.58 -0.81 -15.36
C ARG A 128 -1.84 0.49 -16.10
N LEU A 129 -1.11 1.54 -15.72
CA LEU A 129 -1.31 2.88 -16.25
C LEU A 129 -0.43 3.18 -17.47
N GLY A 130 0.52 2.29 -17.80
CA GLY A 130 1.46 2.49 -18.91
C GLY A 130 2.42 3.67 -18.66
N ARG A 131 2.72 4.00 -17.40
CA ARG A 131 3.57 5.12 -17.00
C ARG A 131 4.57 4.69 -15.94
N LYS A 132 5.80 5.22 -16.00
CA LYS A 132 6.84 4.88 -15.02
C LYS A 132 6.74 5.70 -13.74
N THR A 133 6.37 6.97 -13.83
CA THR A 133 6.31 7.87 -12.69
C THR A 133 4.85 8.13 -12.31
N LEU A 134 4.56 7.95 -11.04
CA LEU A 134 3.22 7.96 -10.46
C LEU A 134 3.16 8.91 -9.27
N LEU A 135 2.08 9.64 -9.13
CA LEU A 135 1.74 10.38 -7.92
C LEU A 135 0.83 9.51 -7.03
N ALA A 136 1.32 9.19 -5.86
CA ALA A 136 0.67 8.30 -4.90
C ALA A 136 0.23 9.03 -3.64
N ARG A 137 -0.94 8.65 -3.11
CA ARG A 137 -1.41 9.05 -1.78
C ARG A 137 -1.54 7.83 -0.90
N GLN A 138 -0.81 7.77 0.22
CA GLN A 138 -1.16 6.84 1.30
C GLN A 138 -2.15 7.54 2.23
N ALA A 139 -3.39 7.02 2.28
CA ALA A 139 -4.55 7.68 2.89
C ALA A 139 -4.82 7.21 4.32
N SER A 140 -3.79 7.05 5.14
CA SER A 140 -3.91 6.87 6.59
C SER A 140 -4.43 8.16 7.26
N ALA A 141 -4.72 8.12 8.55
CA ALA A 141 -5.16 9.31 9.30
C ALA A 141 -4.18 10.49 9.19
N ARG A 142 -2.86 10.23 9.21
CA ARG A 142 -1.83 11.24 8.95
C ARG A 142 -1.69 11.53 7.47
N GLY A 143 -1.71 10.50 6.66
CA GLY A 143 -1.50 10.55 5.24
C GLY A 143 -0.08 10.93 4.80
N GLY A 144 0.16 10.79 3.50
CA GLY A 144 1.40 11.27 2.88
C GLY A 144 1.37 11.12 1.37
N ASP A 145 2.03 12.07 0.71
CA ASP A 145 2.16 12.15 -0.74
C ASP A 145 3.53 11.65 -1.15
N LEU A 146 3.58 10.85 -2.20
CA LEU A 146 4.80 10.30 -2.74
C LEU A 146 4.82 10.43 -4.25
N VAL A 147 5.99 10.72 -4.80
CA VAL A 147 6.28 10.48 -6.22
C VAL A 147 7.04 9.18 -6.31
N CYS A 148 6.50 8.23 -7.06
CA CYS A 148 7.06 6.88 -7.16
C CYS A 148 7.42 6.60 -8.62
N THR A 149 8.67 6.21 -8.88
CA THR A 149 9.13 5.87 -10.23
C THR A 149 9.55 4.41 -10.29
N ASP A 150 8.96 3.67 -11.23
CA ASP A 150 9.38 2.32 -11.58
C ASP A 150 10.63 2.37 -12.46
N ASP A 151 11.75 1.95 -11.91
CA ASP A 151 13.04 1.81 -12.58
C ASP A 151 13.43 0.33 -12.74
N GLY A 152 12.45 -0.50 -13.05
CA GLY A 152 12.61 -1.94 -13.25
C GLY A 152 12.94 -2.68 -11.95
N ALA A 153 14.23 -3.00 -11.72
CA ALA A 153 14.66 -3.70 -10.51
C ALA A 153 14.53 -2.85 -9.23
N ARG A 154 14.32 -1.55 -9.36
CA ARG A 154 14.25 -0.61 -8.25
C ARG A 154 13.03 0.30 -8.35
N THR A 155 12.54 0.72 -7.20
CA THR A 155 11.53 1.77 -7.07
C THR A 155 12.19 2.99 -6.47
N ILE A 156 12.08 4.12 -7.14
CA ILE A 156 12.53 5.42 -6.64
C ILE A 156 11.34 6.08 -5.96
N ILE A 157 11.51 6.44 -4.70
CA ILE A 157 10.47 7.05 -3.88
C ILE A 157 10.95 8.43 -3.45
N GLU A 158 10.16 9.45 -3.74
CA GLU A 158 10.39 10.84 -3.36
C GLU A 158 9.22 11.32 -2.50
N GLY A 159 9.51 12.14 -1.53
CA GLY A 159 8.53 12.75 -0.64
C GLY A 159 9.07 14.06 -0.10
N ARG A 160 8.21 14.84 0.54
CA ARG A 160 8.62 16.08 1.22
C ARG A 160 9.10 15.78 2.62
N CYS A 161 10.09 16.54 3.09
CA CYS A 161 10.54 16.52 4.47
C CYS A 161 10.83 17.95 4.94
N ALA A 162 10.70 18.15 6.23
CA ALA A 162 11.13 19.39 6.91
C ALA A 162 12.31 19.07 7.82
N LEU A 163 13.34 19.90 7.78
CA LEU A 163 14.44 19.79 8.74
C LEU A 163 13.92 20.21 10.13
N TYR A 164 13.90 19.26 11.06
CA TYR A 164 13.43 19.47 12.42
C TYR A 164 14.56 19.75 13.41
N LEU A 165 15.66 18.99 13.28
CA LEU A 165 16.78 19.08 14.21
C LEU A 165 18.11 18.87 13.48
N THR A 166 19.12 19.64 13.85
CA THR A 166 20.54 19.38 13.53
C THR A 166 21.29 19.23 14.86
N GLY A 167 22.09 18.19 14.98
CA GLY A 167 22.86 17.92 16.20
C GLY A 167 24.19 17.24 15.91
N GLU A 168 25.07 17.25 16.89
CA GLU A 168 26.35 16.54 16.88
C GLU A 168 26.33 15.40 17.90
N ILE A 169 26.94 14.27 17.55
CA ILE A 169 27.11 13.12 18.44
C ILE A 169 28.60 13.02 18.75
N ALA A 170 28.97 13.12 20.02
CA ALA A 170 30.31 12.79 20.49
C ALA A 170 30.39 11.25 20.66
N ILE A 171 31.37 10.63 19.99
CA ILE A 171 31.66 9.19 20.05
C ILE A 171 32.90 8.98 20.87
#